data_eb72c6872fa25d1dbbb46f957656f327
#
_entry.id   eb72c6872fa25d1dbbb46f957656f327
#
_cell.length_a   1.000
_cell.length_b   1.000
_cell.length_c   1.000
_cell.angle_alpha   90.00
_cell.angle_beta   90.00
_cell.angle_gamma   90.00
#
_symmetry.space_group_name_H-M   'P 1'
#
loop_
_entity.id
_entity.type
_entity.pdbx_description
1 polymer ?
#
loop_
_entity_poly.entity_id
_entity_poly.type
_entity_poly.pdbx_seq_one_letter_code
_entity_poly.pdbx_strand_id
1 'polypeptide(L)'
;MKNNPTVGAAKRIKMPQKDIIRLNDEEVNDLLNVVSNTNIKGNKLQIQKCQKTQLRDTALIILLLNTGIRVSECAGLDIDDINFNYRTINIVRKGGSDAHLYFNEITENALKDYIDNERPLLLGNPESEEQAVFISMKKSRMSVSAIERMVKKYAKNATPDKKISPHKMRSTYGTALYKDTGDIRLVSDVLGHKDINTTAKHYAAMEEEHRRIAATIPLYQVDEGAGE
;
A
#
# COMPACT_ATOMS: atom_id res chain seq x y z
N MET A 1 -15.92 -42.33 44.06
CA MET A 1 -15.62 -40.94 43.63
C MET A 1 -14.86 -41.01 42.32
N LYS A 2 -15.47 -40.61 41.21
CA LYS A 2 -14.83 -40.61 39.87
C LYS A 2 -14.04 -39.31 39.70
N ASN A 3 -12.73 -39.41 39.57
CA ASN A 3 -11.86 -38.28 39.26
C ASN A 3 -12.18 -37.70 37.88
N ASN A 4 -12.45 -36.41 37.84
CA ASN A 4 -12.69 -35.65 36.60
C ASN A 4 -11.32 -35.32 35.93
N PRO A 5 -11.03 -35.78 34.71
CA PRO A 5 -9.71 -35.62 34.06
C PRO A 5 -9.45 -34.28 33.44
N THR A 6 -10.24 -33.24 33.71
CA THR A 6 -10.10 -31.92 33.08
C THR A 6 -9.37 -30.86 33.92
N VAL A 7 -8.69 -31.26 35.01
CA VAL A 7 -7.85 -30.35 35.79
C VAL A 7 -6.43 -30.36 35.23
N GLY A 8 -6.21 -29.62 34.17
CA GLY A 8 -4.91 -29.53 33.51
C GLY A 8 -4.97 -28.85 32.14
N ALA A 9 -5.93 -27.94 31.93
CA ALA A 9 -5.95 -27.13 30.71
C ALA A 9 -4.66 -26.29 30.63
N ALA A 10 -3.70 -26.76 29.83
CA ALA A 10 -2.49 -26.05 29.57
C ALA A 10 -2.85 -24.60 29.14
N LYS A 11 -2.38 -23.60 29.90
CA LYS A 11 -2.46 -22.20 29.50
C LYS A 11 -1.96 -22.10 28.06
N ARG A 12 -2.84 -21.73 27.11
CA ARG A 12 -2.43 -21.39 25.77
C ARG A 12 -1.35 -20.32 25.87
N ILE A 13 -0.12 -20.71 25.62
CA ILE A 13 1.00 -19.78 25.49
C ILE A 13 0.59 -18.83 24.37
N LYS A 14 0.31 -17.56 24.70
CA LYS A 14 0.12 -16.53 23.69
C LYS A 14 1.42 -16.44 22.93
N MET A 15 1.44 -16.95 21.68
CA MET A 15 2.57 -16.76 20.78
C MET A 15 2.83 -15.26 20.69
N PRO A 16 4.08 -14.80 20.79
CA PRO A 16 4.40 -13.40 20.64
C PRO A 16 3.83 -12.91 19.32
N GLN A 17 3.08 -11.81 19.37
CA GLN A 17 2.48 -11.21 18.19
C GLN A 17 3.64 -10.82 17.25
N LYS A 18 3.68 -11.44 16.08
CA LYS A 18 4.74 -11.19 15.10
C LYS A 18 4.63 -9.72 14.66
N ASP A 19 5.68 -8.94 14.88
CA ASP A 19 5.71 -7.55 14.45
C ASP A 19 5.35 -7.43 12.98
N ILE A 20 4.41 -6.54 12.68
CA ILE A 20 3.98 -6.32 11.31
C ILE A 20 5.07 -5.54 10.60
N ILE A 21 5.77 -6.18 9.68
CA ILE A 21 6.78 -5.53 8.85
C ILE A 21 6.08 -4.52 7.95
N ARG A 22 6.41 -3.25 8.10
CA ARG A 22 5.91 -2.10 7.33
C ARG A 22 7.04 -1.09 7.14
N LEU A 23 6.84 -0.18 6.20
CA LEU A 23 7.75 0.95 5.99
C LEU A 23 7.37 2.09 6.96
N ASN A 24 8.36 2.78 7.50
CA ASN A 24 8.17 4.08 8.11
C ASN A 24 8.29 5.19 7.04
N ASP A 25 8.07 6.46 7.43
CA ASP A 25 8.02 7.59 6.49
C ASP A 25 9.38 7.80 5.78
N GLU A 26 10.49 7.63 6.49
CA GLU A 26 11.84 7.73 5.93
C GLU A 26 12.10 6.62 4.90
N GLU A 27 11.74 5.38 5.22
CA GLU A 27 11.87 4.23 4.32
C GLU A 27 10.96 4.32 3.09
N VAL A 28 9.78 4.96 3.21
CA VAL A 28 8.91 5.28 2.06
C VAL A 28 9.63 6.27 1.15
N ASN A 29 10.20 7.35 1.70
CA ASN A 29 10.94 8.34 0.93
C ASN A 29 12.17 7.72 0.25
N ASP A 30 12.93 6.88 0.95
CA ASP A 30 14.07 6.16 0.37
C ASP A 30 13.64 5.26 -0.79
N LEU A 31 12.53 4.54 -0.64
CA LEU A 31 12.00 3.70 -1.71
C LEU A 31 11.60 4.52 -2.94
N LEU A 32 10.90 5.64 -2.73
CA LEU A 32 10.53 6.55 -3.80
C LEU A 32 11.76 7.17 -4.48
N ASN A 33 12.76 7.58 -3.73
CA ASN A 33 14.03 8.08 -4.26
C ASN A 33 14.77 7.02 -5.10
N VAL A 34 14.80 5.77 -4.64
CA VAL A 34 15.46 4.67 -5.38
C VAL A 34 14.75 4.39 -6.69
N VAL A 35 13.40 4.39 -6.73
CA VAL A 35 12.66 4.10 -7.96
C VAL A 35 12.68 5.28 -8.93
N SER A 36 12.47 6.51 -8.45
CA SER A 36 12.41 7.71 -9.29
C SER A 36 13.76 8.08 -9.91
N ASN A 37 14.87 7.75 -9.25
CA ASN A 37 16.20 8.02 -9.75
C ASN A 37 16.90 6.80 -10.35
N THR A 38 16.19 5.65 -10.44
CA THR A 38 16.78 4.35 -10.82
C THR A 38 18.09 4.02 -10.08
N ASN A 39 18.20 4.50 -8.84
CA ASN A 39 19.39 4.32 -8.02
C ASN A 39 19.45 2.91 -7.43
N ILE A 40 19.67 1.94 -8.29
CA ILE A 40 19.75 0.52 -7.93
C ILE A 40 21.18 0.00 -8.07
N LYS A 41 21.58 -0.87 -7.15
CA LYS A 41 22.81 -1.65 -7.29
C LYS A 41 22.56 -2.77 -8.30
N GLY A 42 23.31 -2.77 -9.41
CA GLY A 42 23.15 -3.77 -10.46
C GLY A 42 24.18 -3.60 -11.58
N ASN A 43 24.19 -4.54 -12.53
CA ASN A 43 25.02 -4.41 -13.72
C ASN A 43 24.40 -3.40 -14.72
N LYS A 44 25.21 -2.95 -15.71
CA LYS A 44 24.81 -1.94 -16.71
C LYS A 44 23.48 -2.29 -17.39
N LEU A 45 23.25 -3.55 -17.73
CA LEU A 45 22.03 -4.00 -18.39
C LEU A 45 20.79 -3.89 -17.47
N GLN A 46 20.96 -4.19 -16.19
CA GLN A 46 19.88 -4.06 -15.20
C GLN A 46 19.49 -2.60 -15.00
N ILE A 47 20.48 -1.71 -14.89
CA ILE A 47 20.26 -0.27 -14.76
C ILE A 47 19.53 0.29 -15.98
N GLN A 48 19.98 -0.05 -17.19
CA GLN A 48 19.32 0.36 -18.44
C GLN A 48 17.87 -0.13 -18.53
N LYS A 49 17.59 -1.37 -18.09
CA LYS A 49 16.20 -1.88 -18.04
C LYS A 49 15.35 -1.06 -17.06
N CYS A 50 15.89 -0.67 -15.91
CA CYS A 50 15.16 0.15 -14.94
C CYS A 50 14.90 1.57 -15.48
N GLN A 51 15.87 2.17 -16.16
CA GLN A 51 15.70 3.47 -16.82
C GLN A 51 14.57 3.45 -17.86
N LYS A 52 14.43 2.35 -18.61
CA LYS A 52 13.35 2.19 -19.61
C LYS A 52 11.96 1.98 -19.01
N THR A 53 11.86 1.70 -17.74
CA THR A 53 10.59 1.41 -17.03
C THR A 53 10.44 2.25 -15.78
N GLN A 54 11.12 3.39 -15.75
CA GLN A 54 11.20 4.23 -14.56
C GLN A 54 9.86 4.85 -14.20
N LEU A 55 9.19 5.48 -15.16
CA LEU A 55 7.90 6.12 -14.90
C LEU A 55 6.84 5.09 -14.51
N ARG A 56 6.82 3.93 -15.19
CA ARG A 56 5.94 2.81 -14.85
C ARG A 56 6.16 2.31 -13.41
N ASP A 57 7.42 2.02 -13.09
CA ASP A 57 7.77 1.43 -11.79
C ASP A 57 7.50 2.45 -10.66
N THR A 58 7.73 3.74 -10.92
CA THR A 58 7.41 4.85 -10.00
C THR A 58 5.90 4.98 -9.80
N ALA A 59 5.13 5.07 -10.88
CA ALA A 59 3.66 5.18 -10.82
C ALA A 59 3.04 3.99 -10.07
N LEU A 60 3.54 2.78 -10.32
CA LEU A 60 3.05 1.56 -9.69
C LEU A 60 3.35 1.54 -8.18
N ILE A 61 4.56 1.92 -7.76
CA ILE A 61 4.91 1.98 -6.33
C ILE A 61 4.10 3.06 -5.62
N ILE A 62 3.96 4.26 -6.22
CA ILE A 62 3.13 5.35 -5.68
C ILE A 62 1.67 4.89 -5.54
N LEU A 63 1.11 4.25 -6.56
CA LEU A 63 -0.26 3.72 -6.51
C LEU A 63 -0.45 2.72 -5.37
N LEU A 64 0.47 1.76 -5.20
CA LEU A 64 0.40 0.78 -4.12
C LEU A 64 0.48 1.41 -2.73
N LEU A 65 1.32 2.44 -2.56
CA LEU A 65 1.53 3.12 -1.28
C LEU A 65 0.40 4.09 -0.93
N ASN A 66 -0.24 4.74 -1.92
CA ASN A 66 -1.22 5.80 -1.67
C ASN A 66 -2.68 5.33 -1.72
N THR A 67 -2.94 4.13 -2.21
CA THR A 67 -4.31 3.58 -2.28
C THR A 67 -4.48 2.29 -1.51
N GLY A 68 -3.38 1.63 -1.19
CA GLY A 68 -3.42 0.29 -0.62
C GLY A 68 -4.11 -0.75 -1.51
N ILE A 69 -4.19 -0.55 -2.83
CA ILE A 69 -4.76 -1.49 -3.81
C ILE A 69 -4.08 -2.87 -3.69
N ARG A 70 -4.83 -3.96 -3.88
CA ARG A 70 -4.22 -5.30 -3.93
C ARG A 70 -3.40 -5.46 -5.20
N VAL A 71 -2.29 -6.18 -5.12
CA VAL A 71 -1.43 -6.42 -6.28
C VAL A 71 -2.17 -7.09 -7.45
N SER A 72 -3.13 -7.96 -7.18
CA SER A 72 -3.97 -8.58 -8.20
C SER A 72 -4.94 -7.60 -8.85
N GLU A 73 -5.55 -6.70 -8.07
CA GLU A 73 -6.38 -5.61 -8.56
C GLU A 73 -5.54 -4.67 -9.42
N CYS A 74 -4.37 -4.25 -8.93
CA CYS A 74 -3.42 -3.40 -9.66
C CYS A 74 -2.95 -4.01 -11.00
N ALA A 75 -2.66 -5.32 -11.02
CA ALA A 75 -2.28 -6.03 -12.25
C ALA A 75 -3.44 -6.13 -13.25
N GLY A 76 -4.67 -6.13 -12.76
CA GLY A 76 -5.88 -6.22 -13.58
C GLY A 76 -6.34 -4.89 -14.19
N LEU A 77 -5.80 -3.74 -13.76
CA LEU A 77 -6.29 -2.43 -14.19
C LEU A 77 -6.18 -2.21 -15.69
N ASP A 78 -7.25 -1.69 -16.28
CA ASP A 78 -7.31 -1.13 -17.61
C ASP A 78 -7.33 0.40 -17.58
N ILE A 79 -7.00 1.04 -18.69
CA ILE A 79 -6.98 2.51 -18.79
C ILE A 79 -8.33 3.10 -18.44
N ASP A 80 -9.42 2.46 -18.88
CA ASP A 80 -10.79 2.92 -18.66
C ASP A 80 -11.24 2.77 -17.19
N ASP A 81 -10.51 2.01 -16.37
CA ASP A 81 -10.77 1.91 -14.93
C ASP A 81 -10.37 3.19 -14.18
N ILE A 82 -9.54 4.06 -14.79
CA ILE A 82 -9.00 5.26 -14.14
C ILE A 82 -9.79 6.49 -14.56
N ASN A 83 -10.43 7.14 -13.60
CA ASN A 83 -11.09 8.41 -13.80
C ASN A 83 -10.27 9.55 -13.18
N PHE A 84 -9.55 10.29 -14.02
CA PHE A 84 -8.71 11.41 -13.57
C PHE A 84 -9.52 12.63 -13.12
N ASN A 85 -10.74 12.84 -13.64
CA ASN A 85 -11.59 13.96 -13.25
C ASN A 85 -12.06 13.85 -11.81
N TYR A 86 -12.38 12.63 -11.37
CA TYR A 86 -12.84 12.34 -10.02
C TYR A 86 -11.75 11.75 -9.13
N ARG A 87 -10.54 11.51 -9.67
CA ARG A 87 -9.43 10.83 -8.98
C ARG A 87 -9.85 9.50 -8.37
N THR A 88 -10.54 8.68 -9.16
CA THR A 88 -11.01 7.35 -8.74
C THR A 88 -10.50 6.25 -9.66
N ILE A 89 -10.36 5.07 -9.10
CA ILE A 89 -10.05 3.83 -9.82
C ILE A 89 -11.15 2.82 -9.52
N ASN A 90 -11.75 2.28 -10.56
CA ASN A 90 -12.73 1.20 -10.47
C ASN A 90 -11.99 -0.12 -10.34
N ILE A 91 -12.36 -0.91 -9.34
CA ILE A 91 -11.78 -2.25 -9.13
C ILE A 91 -12.87 -3.26 -8.86
N VAL A 92 -12.63 -4.50 -9.27
CA VAL A 92 -13.45 -5.64 -8.87
C VAL A 92 -12.74 -6.39 -7.73
N ARG A 93 -13.34 -6.38 -6.55
CA ARG A 93 -12.77 -7.05 -5.37
C ARG A 93 -12.99 -8.56 -5.42
N LYS A 94 -12.22 -9.28 -4.61
CA LYS A 94 -12.37 -10.73 -4.45
C LYS A 94 -13.80 -11.06 -3.99
N GLY A 95 -14.55 -11.74 -4.85
CA GLY A 95 -15.97 -12.06 -4.66
C GLY A 95 -16.91 -11.29 -5.60
N GLY A 96 -16.36 -10.53 -6.58
CA GLY A 96 -17.13 -9.91 -7.66
C GLY A 96 -17.82 -8.60 -7.28
N SER A 97 -17.51 -8.00 -6.14
CA SER A 97 -18.07 -6.69 -5.78
C SER A 97 -17.23 -5.55 -6.36
N ASP A 98 -17.90 -4.62 -7.03
CA ASP A 98 -17.27 -3.38 -7.48
C ASP A 98 -16.93 -2.48 -6.30
N ALA A 99 -15.83 -1.75 -6.43
CA ALA A 99 -15.41 -0.77 -5.46
C ALA A 99 -14.62 0.35 -6.15
N HIS A 100 -14.63 1.53 -5.54
CA HIS A 100 -13.86 2.68 -5.98
C HIS A 100 -12.73 2.93 -5.00
N LEU A 101 -11.52 3.14 -5.51
CA LEU A 101 -10.39 3.65 -4.75
C LEU A 101 -10.17 5.10 -5.14
N TYR A 102 -9.96 5.95 -4.15
CA TYR A 102 -9.60 7.35 -4.36
C TYR A 102 -8.07 7.49 -4.34
N PHE A 103 -7.54 8.38 -5.16
CA PHE A 103 -6.11 8.69 -5.18
C PHE A 103 -5.87 10.20 -5.12
N ASN A 104 -4.69 10.57 -4.64
CA ASN A 104 -4.26 11.95 -4.50
C ASN A 104 -3.55 12.48 -5.76
N GLU A 105 -3.26 13.77 -5.76
CA GLU A 105 -2.57 14.46 -6.86
C GLU A 105 -1.19 13.86 -7.19
N ILE A 106 -0.45 13.39 -6.18
CA ILE A 106 0.86 12.75 -6.41
C ILE A 106 0.69 11.49 -7.26
N THR A 107 -0.33 10.70 -6.96
CA THR A 107 -0.65 9.48 -7.73
C THR A 107 -1.16 9.83 -9.12
N GLU A 108 -1.98 10.87 -9.26
CA GLU A 108 -2.45 11.37 -10.55
C GLU A 108 -1.29 11.73 -11.48
N ASN A 109 -0.38 12.57 -10.98
CA ASN A 109 0.77 13.03 -11.75
C ASN A 109 1.66 11.85 -12.18
N ALA A 110 1.95 10.93 -11.26
CA ALA A 110 2.76 9.76 -11.59
C ALA A 110 2.10 8.84 -12.62
N LEU A 111 0.78 8.64 -12.53
CA LEU A 111 0.03 7.84 -13.52
C LEU A 111 0.01 8.53 -14.89
N LYS A 112 -0.25 9.83 -14.96
CA LYS A 112 -0.25 10.61 -16.21
C LYS A 112 1.14 10.59 -16.85
N ASP A 113 2.19 10.87 -16.08
CA ASP A 113 3.57 10.83 -16.59
C ASP A 113 3.90 9.49 -17.22
N TYR A 114 3.51 8.40 -16.59
CA TYR A 114 3.72 7.07 -17.14
C TYR A 114 2.86 6.78 -18.37
N ILE A 115 1.55 7.06 -18.29
CA ILE A 115 0.58 6.74 -19.35
C ILE A 115 0.89 7.52 -20.63
N ASP A 116 1.23 8.80 -20.49
CA ASP A 116 1.43 9.70 -21.63
C ASP A 116 2.84 9.54 -22.25
N ASN A 117 3.88 9.33 -21.43
CA ASN A 117 5.26 9.41 -21.90
C ASN A 117 5.96 8.05 -22.06
N GLU A 118 5.72 7.07 -21.19
CA GLU A 118 6.50 5.81 -21.23
C GLU A 118 5.67 4.62 -21.72
N ARG A 119 4.39 4.54 -21.38
CA ARG A 119 3.52 3.44 -21.82
C ARG A 119 3.48 3.27 -23.34
N PRO A 120 3.33 4.32 -24.16
CA PRO A 120 3.36 4.19 -25.61
C PRO A 120 4.71 3.64 -26.14
N LEU A 121 5.81 4.06 -25.52
CA LEU A 121 7.15 3.56 -25.86
C LEU A 121 7.33 2.06 -25.53
N LEU A 122 6.75 1.63 -24.40
CA LEU A 122 6.76 0.22 -24.01
C LEU A 122 5.92 -0.65 -24.92
N LEU A 123 4.79 -0.17 -25.41
CA LEU A 123 3.95 -0.85 -26.39
C LEU A 123 4.66 -0.93 -27.75
N GLY A 124 5.31 0.17 -28.16
CA GLY A 124 6.07 0.24 -29.42
C GLY A 124 5.22 0.09 -30.68
N ASN A 125 3.90 0.12 -30.54
CA ASN A 125 2.92 0.15 -31.62
C ASN A 125 1.81 1.14 -31.21
N PRO A 126 1.64 2.28 -31.93
CA PRO A 126 0.59 3.26 -31.65
C PRO A 126 -0.84 2.70 -31.81
N GLU A 127 -1.01 1.68 -32.64
CA GLU A 127 -2.30 1.02 -32.90
C GLU A 127 -2.57 -0.18 -31.96
N SER A 128 -1.80 -0.29 -30.88
CA SER A 128 -1.99 -1.38 -29.94
C SER A 128 -3.33 -1.27 -29.21
N GLU A 129 -4.13 -2.33 -29.25
CA GLU A 129 -5.39 -2.48 -28.53
C GLU A 129 -5.21 -2.91 -27.05
N GLU A 130 -3.97 -2.99 -26.56
CA GLU A 130 -3.70 -3.38 -25.17
C GLU A 130 -4.24 -2.32 -24.20
N GLN A 131 -5.23 -2.70 -23.42
CA GLN A 131 -5.92 -1.82 -22.48
C GLN A 131 -5.24 -1.74 -21.10
N ALA A 132 -4.37 -2.70 -20.78
CA ALA A 132 -3.71 -2.72 -19.46
C ALA A 132 -3.01 -1.39 -19.13
N VAL A 133 -3.20 -0.91 -17.90
CA VAL A 133 -2.45 0.26 -17.42
C VAL A 133 -0.95 -0.07 -17.42
N PHE A 134 -0.54 -1.12 -16.72
CA PHE A 134 0.88 -1.44 -16.53
C PHE A 134 1.38 -2.46 -17.54
N ILE A 135 2.27 -2.01 -18.43
CA ILE A 135 2.83 -2.80 -19.54
C ILE A 135 4.20 -3.37 -19.16
N SER A 136 4.39 -4.66 -19.46
CA SER A 136 5.67 -5.34 -19.31
C SER A 136 6.62 -5.04 -20.47
N MET A 137 7.91 -5.37 -20.30
CA MET A 137 8.90 -5.34 -21.40
C MET A 137 8.56 -6.29 -22.55
N LYS A 138 7.55 -7.18 -22.38
CA LYS A 138 7.02 -8.05 -23.43
C LYS A 138 5.83 -7.44 -24.18
N LYS A 139 5.56 -6.14 -23.97
CA LYS A 139 4.48 -5.38 -24.62
C LYS A 139 3.06 -5.91 -24.29
N SER A 140 2.88 -6.43 -23.11
CA SER A 140 1.61 -6.97 -22.62
C SER A 140 1.42 -6.63 -21.15
N ARG A 141 0.22 -6.81 -20.62
CA ARG A 141 -0.13 -6.62 -19.19
C ARG A 141 0.93 -7.21 -18.26
N MET A 142 1.31 -6.46 -17.23
CA MET A 142 2.19 -6.97 -16.17
C MET A 142 1.46 -8.01 -15.31
N SER A 143 2.10 -9.16 -15.11
CA SER A 143 1.59 -10.17 -14.19
C SER A 143 1.84 -9.78 -12.72
N VAL A 144 1.03 -10.31 -11.80
CA VAL A 144 1.22 -10.16 -10.35
C VAL A 144 2.66 -10.49 -9.94
N SER A 145 3.21 -11.60 -10.44
CA SER A 145 4.59 -12.01 -10.12
C SER A 145 5.65 -11.05 -10.66
N ALA A 146 5.36 -10.35 -11.78
CA ALA A 146 6.27 -9.32 -12.30
C ALA A 146 6.26 -8.08 -11.40
N ILE A 147 5.09 -7.65 -10.92
CA ILE A 147 4.94 -6.55 -9.97
C ILE A 147 5.66 -6.88 -8.66
N GLU A 148 5.44 -8.08 -8.10
CA GLU A 148 6.09 -8.51 -6.86
C GLU A 148 7.62 -8.51 -6.97
N ARG A 149 8.16 -9.01 -8.09
CA ARG A 149 9.62 -8.99 -8.35
C ARG A 149 10.16 -7.58 -8.47
N MET A 150 9.42 -6.68 -9.12
CA MET A 150 9.78 -5.27 -9.28
C MET A 150 9.81 -4.58 -7.91
N VAL A 151 8.76 -4.70 -7.10
CA VAL A 151 8.70 -4.16 -5.74
C VAL A 151 9.85 -4.70 -4.89
N LYS A 152 10.09 -6.02 -4.90
CA LYS A 152 11.19 -6.64 -4.15
C LYS A 152 12.56 -6.11 -4.57
N LYS A 153 12.76 -5.87 -5.88
CA LYS A 153 14.01 -5.33 -6.42
C LYS A 153 14.30 -3.93 -5.84
N TYR A 154 13.33 -3.02 -5.90
CA TYR A 154 13.51 -1.64 -5.40
C TYR A 154 13.61 -1.61 -3.86
N ALA A 155 12.75 -2.34 -3.16
CA ALA A 155 12.79 -2.42 -1.71
C ALA A 155 14.12 -2.98 -1.18
N LYS A 156 14.73 -3.94 -1.85
CA LYS A 156 16.05 -4.46 -1.44
C LYS A 156 17.15 -3.40 -1.51
N ASN A 157 17.01 -2.39 -2.38
CA ASN A 157 17.97 -1.29 -2.49
C ASN A 157 17.68 -0.16 -1.49
N ALA A 158 16.40 0.09 -1.18
CA ALA A 158 15.99 1.13 -0.24
C ALA A 158 16.05 0.66 1.22
N THR A 159 15.57 -0.55 1.48
CA THR A 159 15.43 -1.12 2.85
C THR A 159 15.97 -2.56 2.88
N PRO A 160 17.31 -2.76 2.83
CA PRO A 160 17.91 -4.09 2.68
C PRO A 160 17.56 -5.05 3.83
N ASP A 161 17.31 -4.52 5.02
CA ASP A 161 17.01 -5.29 6.24
C ASP A 161 15.55 -5.76 6.32
N LYS A 162 14.66 -5.23 5.46
CA LYS A 162 13.25 -5.56 5.44
C LYS A 162 12.83 -6.31 4.16
N LYS A 163 12.01 -7.34 4.33
CA LYS A 163 11.38 -8.06 3.21
C LYS A 163 10.06 -7.39 2.85
N ILE A 164 10.13 -6.35 2.01
CA ILE A 164 8.94 -5.62 1.54
C ILE A 164 8.33 -6.31 0.32
N SER A 165 7.01 -6.32 0.29
CA SER A 165 6.16 -6.83 -0.80
C SER A 165 4.98 -5.89 -1.02
N PRO A 166 4.19 -6.01 -2.10
CA PRO A 166 2.97 -5.22 -2.28
C PRO A 166 2.01 -5.31 -1.10
N HIS A 167 1.89 -6.48 -0.48
CA HIS A 167 1.08 -6.64 0.74
C HIS A 167 1.61 -5.82 1.92
N LYS A 168 2.93 -5.69 2.05
CA LYS A 168 3.54 -4.85 3.09
C LYS A 168 3.35 -3.35 2.81
N MET A 169 3.39 -2.94 1.54
CA MET A 169 3.04 -1.57 1.14
C MET A 169 1.59 -1.23 1.49
N ARG A 170 0.67 -2.15 1.22
CA ARG A 170 -0.73 -2.00 1.63
C ARG A 170 -0.88 -1.94 3.16
N SER A 171 -0.11 -2.72 3.92
CA SER A 171 -0.07 -2.62 5.39
C SER A 171 0.51 -1.28 5.86
N THR A 172 1.49 -0.73 5.15
CA THR A 172 2.05 0.62 5.39
C THR A 172 0.97 1.68 5.20
N TYR A 173 0.25 1.65 4.06
CA TYR A 173 -0.86 2.57 3.79
C TYR A 173 -1.95 2.49 4.87
N GLY A 174 -2.42 1.28 5.20
CA GLY A 174 -3.46 1.12 6.22
C GLY A 174 -3.00 1.59 7.61
N THR A 175 -1.70 1.49 7.91
CA THR A 175 -1.12 2.01 9.16
C THR A 175 -1.10 3.53 9.18
N ALA A 176 -0.66 4.17 8.11
CA ALA A 176 -0.69 5.62 7.98
C ALA A 176 -2.13 6.15 8.10
N LEU A 177 -3.07 5.54 7.36
CA LEU A 177 -4.49 5.91 7.41
C LEU A 177 -5.06 5.78 8.83
N TYR A 178 -4.75 4.70 9.56
CA TYR A 178 -5.20 4.52 10.94
C TYR A 178 -4.54 5.53 11.90
N LYS A 179 -3.26 5.81 11.72
CA LYS A 179 -2.53 6.80 12.53
C LYS A 179 -3.14 8.18 12.40
N ASP A 180 -3.52 8.57 11.17
CA ASP A 180 -4.05 9.91 10.88
C ASP A 180 -5.53 10.06 11.28
N THR A 181 -6.33 8.99 11.17
CA THR A 181 -7.78 9.08 11.37
C THR A 181 -8.27 8.48 12.68
N GLY A 182 -7.54 7.55 13.29
CA GLY A 182 -8.00 6.76 14.43
C GLY A 182 -9.19 5.84 14.11
N ASP A 183 -9.69 5.83 12.88
CA ASP A 183 -10.91 5.10 12.49
C ASP A 183 -10.59 3.75 11.85
N ILE A 184 -10.75 2.69 12.65
CA ILE A 184 -10.53 1.31 12.20
C ILE A 184 -11.57 0.85 11.18
N ARG A 185 -12.79 1.42 11.19
CA ARG A 185 -13.85 1.08 10.24
C ARG A 185 -13.50 1.65 8.88
N LEU A 186 -13.09 2.91 8.82
CA LEU A 186 -12.61 3.54 7.60
C LEU A 186 -11.44 2.74 6.99
N VAL A 187 -10.45 2.37 7.80
CA VAL A 187 -9.32 1.53 7.33
C VAL A 187 -9.80 0.19 6.78
N SER A 188 -10.72 -0.47 7.47
CA SER A 188 -11.27 -1.76 7.05
C SER A 188 -12.03 -1.63 5.72
N ASP A 189 -12.82 -0.59 5.55
CA ASP A 189 -13.59 -0.31 4.34
C ASP A 189 -12.68 0.01 3.15
N VAL A 190 -11.79 0.98 3.30
CA VAL A 190 -10.83 1.39 2.26
C VAL A 190 -9.98 0.19 1.80
N LEU A 191 -9.46 -0.59 2.76
CA LEU A 191 -8.74 -1.82 2.44
C LEU A 191 -9.65 -2.96 1.96
N GLY A 192 -10.97 -2.88 2.09
CA GLY A 192 -11.91 -3.94 1.72
C GLY A 192 -11.64 -5.24 2.47
N HIS A 193 -11.51 -5.15 3.77
CA HIS A 193 -11.44 -6.32 4.64
C HIS A 193 -12.85 -6.77 4.97
N LYS A 194 -13.16 -8.06 4.75
CA LYS A 194 -14.49 -8.62 5.07
C LYS A 194 -14.75 -8.69 6.57
N ASP A 195 -13.71 -8.80 7.39
CA ASP A 195 -13.78 -8.90 8.84
C ASP A 195 -12.95 -7.80 9.49
N ILE A 196 -13.64 -6.89 10.17
CA ILE A 196 -13.03 -5.79 10.92
C ILE A 196 -12.09 -6.29 12.03
N ASN A 197 -12.37 -7.47 12.61
CA ASN A 197 -11.51 -8.04 13.65
C ASN A 197 -10.10 -8.36 13.13
N THR A 198 -9.98 -8.70 11.85
CA THR A 198 -8.67 -8.87 11.21
C THR A 198 -7.91 -7.55 11.20
N THR A 199 -8.59 -6.45 10.90
CA THR A 199 -8.02 -5.10 10.92
C THR A 199 -7.66 -4.68 12.34
N ALA A 200 -8.58 -4.84 13.29
CA ALA A 200 -8.36 -4.47 14.70
C ALA A 200 -7.14 -5.17 15.33
N LYS A 201 -6.95 -6.46 15.06
CA LYS A 201 -5.76 -7.19 15.54
C LYS A 201 -4.44 -6.62 15.02
N HIS A 202 -4.43 -6.04 13.80
CA HIS A 202 -3.25 -5.43 13.24
C HIS A 202 -2.89 -4.08 13.87
N TYR A 203 -3.89 -3.37 14.42
CA TYR A 203 -3.72 -2.01 14.94
C TYR A 203 -3.90 -1.91 16.46
N ALA A 204 -4.11 -3.02 17.17
CA ALA A 204 -4.35 -3.05 18.61
C ALA A 204 -3.26 -2.33 19.44
N ALA A 205 -2.00 -2.38 19.01
CA ALA A 205 -0.92 -1.67 19.68
C ALA A 205 -1.03 -0.12 19.54
N MET A 206 -1.65 0.36 18.45
CA MET A 206 -1.84 1.80 18.21
C MET A 206 -3.07 2.34 18.94
N GLU A 207 -4.04 1.48 19.28
CA GLU A 207 -5.21 1.88 20.08
C GLU A 207 -4.83 2.42 21.45
N GLU A 208 -3.79 1.89 22.06
CA GLU A 208 -3.30 2.35 23.37
C GLU A 208 -2.78 3.79 23.28
N GLU A 209 -2.08 4.14 22.20
CA GLU A 209 -1.60 5.52 21.97
C GLU A 209 -2.77 6.47 21.72
N HIS A 210 -3.77 6.06 20.91
CA HIS A 210 -4.97 6.86 20.68
C HIS A 210 -5.79 7.07 21.97
N ARG A 211 -5.86 6.08 22.86
CA ARG A 211 -6.50 6.24 24.18
C ARG A 211 -5.78 7.26 25.05
N ARG A 212 -4.45 7.30 25.02
CA ARG A 212 -3.66 8.30 25.72
C ARG A 212 -3.93 9.71 25.17
N ILE A 213 -3.92 9.85 23.85
CA ILE A 213 -4.25 11.12 23.18
C ILE A 213 -5.68 11.55 23.53
N ALA A 214 -6.65 10.67 23.45
CA ALA A 214 -8.05 10.97 23.83
C ALA A 214 -8.18 11.44 25.26
N ALA A 215 -7.38 10.92 26.19
CA ALA A 215 -7.37 11.34 27.58
C ALA A 215 -6.82 12.77 27.80
N THR A 216 -6.11 13.33 26.82
CA THR A 216 -5.57 14.71 26.89
C THR A 216 -6.51 15.75 26.31
N ILE A 217 -7.62 15.36 25.68
CA ILE A 217 -8.58 16.28 25.07
C ILE A 217 -9.45 16.89 26.18
N PRO A 218 -9.35 18.19 26.48
CA PRO A 218 -10.19 18.83 27.48
C PRO A 218 -11.62 18.93 26.96
N LEU A 219 -12.60 18.52 27.76
CA LEU A 219 -14.04 18.67 27.44
C LEU A 219 -14.54 20.12 27.63
N TYR A 220 -13.76 20.96 28.31
CA TYR A 220 -14.05 22.36 28.53
C TYR A 220 -12.73 23.14 28.63
N GLN A 221 -12.79 24.40 28.21
CA GLN A 221 -11.72 25.34 28.51
C GLN A 221 -11.98 25.91 29.90
N VAL A 222 -11.03 25.77 30.81
CA VAL A 222 -11.04 26.55 32.05
C VAL A 222 -10.60 27.95 31.61
N ASP A 223 -11.54 28.89 31.57
CA ASP A 223 -11.18 30.31 31.52
C ASP A 223 -10.31 30.60 32.77
N GLU A 224 -8.99 30.71 32.56
CA GLU A 224 -8.15 31.36 33.57
C GLU A 224 -8.61 32.79 33.66
N GLY A 225 -9.63 32.98 34.53
CA GLY A 225 -10.21 34.26 34.81
C GLY A 225 -9.13 35.25 35.19
N ALA A 226 -9.17 36.40 34.54
CA ALA A 226 -8.43 37.59 34.88
C ALA A 226 -8.32 37.71 36.41
N GLY A 227 -7.16 37.44 36.94
CA GLY A 227 -6.75 37.85 38.28
C GLY A 227 -6.31 39.32 38.18
N GLU A 228 -7.05 40.17 38.83
CA GLU A 228 -6.73 41.58 39.11
C GLU A 228 -5.35 41.75 39.73
#